data_1577720546d858e269e87c1fd876e1de
#
_entry.id   1577720546d858e269e87c1fd876e1de
#
_cell.length_a   1.000
_cell.length_b   1.000
_cell.length_c   1.000
_cell.angle_alpha   90.00
_cell.angle_beta   90.00
_cell.angle_gamma   90.00
#
_symmetry.space_group_name_H-M   'P 1'
#
loop_
_entity.id
_entity.type
_entity.pdbx_description
1 polymer ?
#
loop_
_entity_poly.entity_id
_entity_poly.type
_entity_poly.pdbx_seq_one_letter_code
_entity_poly.pdbx_strand_id
1 'polypeptide(L)'
;DEYELTDTLQQTCESVSVTPVDIDRWLDVGRPWEYLEANEWKLSECRPRFEGDVSPDADLRGSVVVESDATIEPGVVIDGPVYIASGATIGPNAYIRGATMIGSGAHVGHAVEIKNSVLRSETSVGHLSYVGDSILGCNVNFGAGTTVANLRHDDADIKQTVKGERISTGRRKFGVVCGEGVKTGINTSLSPGVTLSCEARTEPGETITRDR
;
A
#
# COMPACT_ATOMS: atom_id res chain seq x y z
N ASP A 1 11.71 23.12 -20.61
CA ASP A 1 12.77 22.11 -20.48
C ASP A 1 12.83 21.72 -19.01
N GLU A 2 12.67 20.43 -18.73
CA GLU A 2 12.74 19.87 -17.37
C GLU A 2 14.20 19.42 -17.16
N TYR A 3 14.85 19.91 -16.10
CA TYR A 3 16.20 19.47 -15.73
C TYR A 3 16.09 18.10 -15.04
N GLU A 4 16.75 17.11 -15.61
CA GLU A 4 16.81 15.76 -15.05
C GLU A 4 18.11 15.53 -14.27
N LEU A 5 18.13 14.49 -13.44
CA LEU A 5 19.33 14.09 -12.68
C LEU A 5 20.52 13.80 -13.61
N THR A 6 20.24 13.23 -14.79
CA THR A 6 21.24 12.93 -15.83
C THR A 6 21.94 14.19 -16.35
N ASP A 7 21.22 15.31 -16.51
CA ASP A 7 21.83 16.58 -16.93
C ASP A 7 22.78 17.13 -15.86
N THR A 8 22.37 17.06 -14.61
CA THR A 8 23.21 17.46 -13.47
C THR A 8 24.44 16.57 -13.36
N LEU A 9 24.30 15.26 -13.55
CA LEU A 9 25.43 14.34 -13.54
C LEU A 9 26.41 14.63 -14.67
N GLN A 10 25.91 14.89 -15.87
CA GLN A 10 26.75 15.27 -17.03
C GLN A 10 27.58 16.51 -16.73
N GLN A 11 26.98 17.57 -16.20
CA GLN A 11 27.69 18.80 -15.81
C GLN A 11 28.72 18.52 -14.70
N THR A 12 28.41 17.65 -13.75
CA THR A 12 29.31 17.27 -12.67
C THR A 12 30.56 16.57 -13.24
N CYS A 13 30.36 15.66 -14.21
CA CYS A 13 31.47 14.96 -14.87
C CYS A 13 32.46 15.89 -15.61
N GLU A 14 32.03 17.11 -15.96
CA GLU A 14 32.93 18.11 -16.58
C GLU A 14 33.91 18.75 -15.58
N SER A 15 33.57 18.76 -14.31
CA SER A 15 34.32 19.47 -13.26
C SER A 15 34.98 18.56 -12.23
N VAL A 16 34.46 17.36 -12.01
CA VAL A 16 35.02 16.39 -11.06
C VAL A 16 35.05 14.98 -11.64
N SER A 17 35.95 14.15 -11.12
CA SER A 17 36.02 12.74 -11.49
C SER A 17 34.87 11.98 -10.83
N VAL A 18 34.00 11.36 -11.62
CA VAL A 18 32.91 10.53 -11.17
C VAL A 18 33.22 9.07 -11.48
N THR A 19 33.19 8.21 -10.47
CA THR A 19 33.46 6.77 -10.61
C THR A 19 32.15 6.01 -10.51
N PRO A 20 31.80 5.17 -11.50
CA PRO A 20 30.62 4.32 -11.39
C PRO A 20 30.85 3.23 -10.34
N VAL A 21 29.77 2.86 -9.65
CA VAL A 21 29.73 1.71 -8.73
C VAL A 21 28.62 0.78 -9.20
N ASP A 22 28.98 -0.48 -9.42
CA ASP A 22 28.00 -1.51 -9.77
C ASP A 22 27.11 -1.85 -8.57
N ILE A 23 25.82 -2.02 -8.84
CA ILE A 23 24.84 -2.47 -7.87
C ILE A 23 24.12 -3.70 -8.40
N ASP A 24 23.81 -4.64 -7.53
CA ASP A 24 23.22 -5.94 -7.93
C ASP A 24 21.79 -5.81 -8.44
N ARG A 25 21.04 -4.83 -7.91
CA ARG A 25 19.64 -4.62 -8.28
C ARG A 25 19.25 -3.15 -8.16
N TRP A 26 18.51 -2.69 -9.16
CA TRP A 26 17.92 -1.37 -9.20
C TRP A 26 16.47 -1.45 -9.69
N LEU A 27 15.59 -0.63 -9.14
CA LEU A 27 14.21 -0.51 -9.55
C LEU A 27 13.83 0.95 -9.63
N ASP A 28 13.37 1.39 -10.79
CA ASP A 28 12.77 2.70 -10.95
C ASP A 28 11.33 2.69 -10.44
N VAL A 29 10.98 3.64 -9.58
CA VAL A 29 9.66 3.74 -8.97
C VAL A 29 8.99 5.03 -9.46
N GLY A 30 8.61 5.05 -10.72
CA GLY A 30 7.91 6.17 -11.36
C GLY A 30 6.38 6.01 -11.35
N ARG A 31 5.86 4.83 -10.99
CA ARG A 31 4.44 4.51 -11.08
C ARG A 31 3.93 3.71 -9.87
N PRO A 32 2.63 3.80 -9.56
CA PRO A 32 2.10 3.12 -8.36
C PRO A 32 2.33 1.60 -8.34
N TRP A 33 2.20 0.91 -9.46
CA TRP A 33 2.44 -0.55 -9.49
C TRP A 33 3.92 -0.92 -9.33
N GLU A 34 4.84 -0.05 -9.74
CA GLU A 34 6.28 -0.20 -9.48
C GLU A 34 6.58 0.00 -7.99
N TYR A 35 5.83 0.87 -7.31
CA TYR A 35 5.92 1.00 -5.86
C TYR A 35 5.48 -0.26 -5.12
N LEU A 36 4.40 -0.94 -5.57
CA LEU A 36 4.03 -2.25 -5.02
C LEU A 36 5.12 -3.29 -5.28
N GLU A 37 5.72 -3.30 -6.46
CA GLU A 37 6.83 -4.21 -6.80
C GLU A 37 8.05 -3.96 -5.90
N ALA A 38 8.41 -2.70 -5.68
CA ALA A 38 9.48 -2.32 -4.76
C ALA A 38 9.18 -2.77 -3.33
N ASN A 39 7.94 -2.61 -2.87
CA ASN A 39 7.49 -3.08 -1.57
C ASN A 39 7.58 -4.62 -1.46
N GLU A 40 7.08 -5.35 -2.46
CA GLU A 40 7.17 -6.81 -2.54
C GLU A 40 8.62 -7.28 -2.44
N TRP A 41 9.51 -6.64 -3.20
CA TRP A 41 10.93 -6.94 -3.14
C TRP A 41 11.53 -6.66 -1.76
N LYS A 42 11.34 -5.46 -1.22
CA LYS A 42 11.94 -5.08 0.08
C LYS A 42 11.44 -5.94 1.23
N LEU A 43 10.16 -6.25 1.25
CA LEU A 43 9.60 -7.11 2.30
C LEU A 43 10.06 -8.56 2.20
N SER A 44 10.38 -9.05 0.99
CA SER A 44 10.95 -10.39 0.83
C SER A 44 12.34 -10.55 1.46
N GLU A 45 13.06 -9.46 1.68
CA GLU A 45 14.38 -9.43 2.32
C GLU A 45 14.30 -9.26 3.85
N CYS A 46 13.13 -8.89 4.38
CA CYS A 46 12.95 -8.67 5.82
C CYS A 46 13.03 -9.97 6.60
N ARG A 47 13.63 -9.89 7.79
CA ARG A 47 13.64 -10.97 8.78
C ARG A 47 12.62 -10.67 9.88
N PRO A 48 11.97 -11.70 10.45
CA PRO A 48 11.03 -11.51 11.55
C PRO A 48 11.67 -10.75 12.71
N ARG A 49 10.93 -9.77 13.25
CA ARG A 49 11.33 -8.96 14.41
C ARG A 49 10.10 -8.43 15.13
N PHE A 50 10.02 -8.57 16.42
CA PHE A 50 8.88 -8.16 17.26
C PHE A 50 9.39 -7.23 18.35
N GLU A 51 9.15 -5.93 18.21
CA GLU A 51 9.52 -4.90 19.19
C GLU A 51 8.28 -4.24 19.81
N GLY A 52 7.11 -4.42 19.19
CA GLY A 52 5.81 -3.94 19.66
C GLY A 52 5.10 -4.92 20.59
N ASP A 53 3.89 -4.56 20.98
CA ASP A 53 3.01 -5.37 21.83
C ASP A 53 2.18 -6.32 20.94
N VAL A 54 2.45 -7.62 21.07
CA VAL A 54 1.79 -8.67 20.28
C VAL A 54 0.98 -9.55 21.21
N SER A 55 -0.34 -9.57 21.02
CA SER A 55 -1.24 -10.44 21.76
C SER A 55 -0.83 -11.92 21.62
N PRO A 56 -0.84 -12.70 22.71
CA PRO A 56 -0.61 -14.14 22.65
C PRO A 56 -1.68 -14.91 21.85
N ASP A 57 -2.85 -14.29 21.62
CA ASP A 57 -3.94 -14.85 20.83
C ASP A 57 -3.89 -14.42 19.36
N ALA A 58 -2.82 -13.75 18.92
CA ALA A 58 -2.55 -13.44 17.52
C ALA A 58 -1.71 -14.56 16.87
N ASP A 59 -1.96 -14.82 15.57
CA ASP A 59 -1.25 -15.85 14.80
C ASP A 59 -0.41 -15.18 13.71
N LEU A 60 0.90 -15.11 13.91
CA LEU A 60 1.86 -14.47 13.01
C LEU A 60 2.73 -15.53 12.33
N ARG A 61 2.65 -15.61 11.00
CA ARG A 61 3.33 -16.60 10.17
C ARG A 61 4.24 -15.93 9.15
N GLY A 62 5.36 -16.59 8.81
CA GLY A 62 6.31 -16.10 7.83
C GLY A 62 7.14 -14.91 8.33
N SER A 63 7.58 -14.05 7.43
CA SER A 63 8.39 -12.87 7.77
C SER A 63 7.49 -11.72 8.21
N VAL A 64 7.40 -11.47 9.51
CA VAL A 64 6.63 -10.35 10.08
C VAL A 64 7.56 -9.47 10.90
N VAL A 65 7.53 -8.18 10.61
CA VAL A 65 8.22 -7.14 11.39
C VAL A 65 7.17 -6.32 12.11
N VAL A 66 7.28 -6.22 13.43
CA VAL A 66 6.45 -5.36 14.28
C VAL A 66 7.38 -4.39 15.01
N GLU A 67 7.33 -3.11 14.65
CA GLU A 67 8.16 -2.09 15.29
C GLU A 67 7.66 -1.70 16.67
N SER A 68 8.49 -0.92 17.40
CA SER A 68 8.17 -0.39 18.72
C SER A 68 6.84 0.39 18.70
N ASP A 69 6.16 0.39 19.84
CA ASP A 69 4.86 1.07 20.02
C ASP A 69 3.72 0.60 19.10
N ALA A 70 3.96 -0.39 18.21
CA ALA A 70 2.89 -1.02 17.46
C ALA A 70 2.16 -2.06 18.33
N THR A 71 0.84 -2.21 18.12
CA THR A 71 -0.01 -3.12 18.89
C THR A 71 -0.72 -4.09 17.95
N ILE A 72 -0.61 -5.39 18.24
CA ILE A 72 -1.34 -6.46 17.55
C ILE A 72 -2.33 -7.07 18.55
N GLU A 73 -3.62 -6.88 18.28
CA GLU A 73 -4.69 -7.29 19.17
C GLU A 73 -5.07 -8.78 19.03
N PRO A 74 -5.90 -9.34 19.95
CA PRO A 74 -6.33 -10.72 19.90
C PRO A 74 -7.05 -11.11 18.60
N GLY A 75 -6.81 -12.34 18.14
CA GLY A 75 -7.46 -12.92 16.97
C GLY A 75 -6.98 -12.40 15.63
N VAL A 76 -5.95 -11.54 15.62
CA VAL A 76 -5.31 -11.11 14.39
C VAL A 76 -4.53 -12.26 13.77
N VAL A 77 -4.67 -12.44 12.45
CA VAL A 77 -3.88 -13.39 11.66
C VAL A 77 -3.02 -12.62 10.66
N ILE A 78 -1.72 -12.92 10.64
CA ILE A 78 -0.78 -12.30 9.71
C ILE A 78 0.00 -13.38 8.96
N ASP A 79 -0.14 -13.39 7.63
CA ASP A 79 0.65 -14.23 6.72
C ASP A 79 1.66 -13.35 5.97
N GLY A 80 2.90 -13.29 6.45
CA GLY A 80 3.99 -12.46 5.88
C GLY A 80 4.39 -12.81 4.42
N PRO A 81 5.19 -11.96 3.80
CA PRO A 81 5.98 -10.90 4.44
C PRO A 81 5.13 -9.64 4.75
N VAL A 82 5.19 -9.19 6.00
CA VAL A 82 4.44 -8.01 6.48
C VAL A 82 5.32 -7.12 7.34
N TYR A 83 5.23 -5.81 7.14
CA TYR A 83 5.91 -4.82 7.94
C TYR A 83 4.88 -3.89 8.60
N ILE A 84 4.95 -3.78 9.93
CA ILE A 84 4.07 -2.96 10.74
C ILE A 84 4.94 -1.93 11.46
N ALA A 85 4.77 -0.67 11.06
CA ALA A 85 5.56 0.44 11.57
C ALA A 85 5.11 0.88 12.97
N SER A 86 5.97 1.68 13.62
CA SER A 86 5.78 2.19 14.97
C SER A 86 4.41 2.87 15.16
N GLY A 87 3.78 2.61 16.29
CA GLY A 87 2.50 3.19 16.69
C GLY A 87 1.28 2.67 15.92
N ALA A 88 1.44 1.75 14.98
CA ALA A 88 0.30 1.16 14.29
C ALA A 88 -0.49 0.22 15.20
N THR A 89 -1.81 0.17 15.00
CA THR A 89 -2.72 -0.72 15.75
C THR A 89 -3.46 -1.64 14.79
N ILE A 90 -3.36 -2.95 15.02
CA ILE A 90 -3.98 -3.98 14.17
C ILE A 90 -4.95 -4.81 15.01
N GLY A 91 -6.19 -4.91 14.58
CA GLY A 91 -7.19 -5.79 15.16
C GLY A 91 -8.37 -5.10 15.83
N PRO A 92 -9.17 -5.86 16.63
CA PRO A 92 -9.08 -7.32 16.76
C PRO A 92 -9.58 -8.06 15.52
N ASN A 93 -9.22 -9.37 15.39
CA ASN A 93 -9.71 -10.25 14.32
C ASN A 93 -9.50 -9.71 12.89
N ALA A 94 -8.42 -8.99 12.64
CA ALA A 94 -8.00 -8.57 11.30
C ALA A 94 -7.18 -9.66 10.61
N TYR A 95 -7.19 -9.68 9.27
CA TYR A 95 -6.35 -10.57 8.46
C TYR A 95 -5.43 -9.77 7.54
N ILE A 96 -4.11 -9.88 7.77
CA ILE A 96 -3.09 -9.19 6.97
C ILE A 96 -2.26 -10.23 6.22
N ARG A 97 -2.08 -10.07 4.92
CA ARG A 97 -1.33 -11.05 4.13
C ARG A 97 -0.62 -10.49 2.91
N GLY A 98 0.32 -11.29 2.39
CA GLY A 98 1.15 -10.92 1.26
C GLY A 98 2.08 -9.76 1.61
N ALA A 99 2.80 -9.24 0.63
CA ALA A 99 3.76 -8.15 0.85
C ALA A 99 3.05 -6.85 1.26
N THR A 100 2.65 -6.76 2.53
CA THR A 100 1.87 -5.64 3.07
C THR A 100 2.71 -4.79 4.02
N MET A 101 2.69 -3.48 3.79
CA MET A 101 3.30 -2.48 4.66
C MET A 101 2.21 -1.64 5.32
N ILE A 102 2.21 -1.61 6.65
CA ILE A 102 1.34 -0.77 7.47
C ILE A 102 2.19 0.36 8.07
N GLY A 103 1.87 1.59 7.71
CA GLY A 103 2.61 2.79 8.08
C GLY A 103 2.43 3.19 9.54
N SER A 104 3.29 4.11 9.99
CA SER A 104 3.29 4.59 11.38
C SER A 104 1.94 5.21 11.76
N GLY A 105 1.43 4.89 12.95
CA GLY A 105 0.16 5.38 13.46
C GLY A 105 -1.07 4.90 12.70
N ALA A 106 -0.91 4.00 11.74
CA ALA A 106 -2.05 3.48 10.97
C ALA A 106 -2.91 2.53 11.81
N HIS A 107 -4.21 2.51 11.51
CA HIS A 107 -5.18 1.66 12.20
C HIS A 107 -5.87 0.70 11.21
N VAL A 108 -5.74 -0.60 11.45
CA VAL A 108 -6.47 -1.65 10.75
C VAL A 108 -7.35 -2.36 11.75
N GLY A 109 -8.64 -2.11 11.72
CA GLY A 109 -9.57 -2.52 12.77
C GLY A 109 -10.25 -3.87 12.55
N HIS A 110 -11.40 -4.05 13.23
CA HIS A 110 -12.10 -5.31 13.32
C HIS A 110 -12.60 -5.85 11.97
N ALA A 111 -12.34 -7.14 11.73
CA ALA A 111 -12.77 -7.89 10.54
C ALA A 111 -12.38 -7.20 9.22
N VAL A 112 -11.20 -6.59 9.19
CA VAL A 112 -10.59 -6.01 8.01
C VAL A 112 -9.59 -6.99 7.41
N GLU A 113 -9.62 -7.16 6.09
CA GLU A 113 -8.57 -7.87 5.36
C GLU A 113 -7.73 -6.89 4.54
N ILE A 114 -6.40 -6.92 4.73
CA ILE A 114 -5.43 -6.20 3.91
C ILE A 114 -4.53 -7.21 3.21
N LYS A 115 -4.41 -7.09 1.90
CA LYS A 115 -3.60 -8.00 1.09
C LYS A 115 -2.67 -7.23 0.14
N ASN A 116 -1.36 -7.54 0.20
CA ASN A 116 -0.36 -7.06 -0.76
C ASN A 116 -0.49 -5.55 -1.04
N SER A 117 -0.56 -4.75 0.01
CA SER A 117 -0.88 -3.32 -0.05
C SER A 117 0.09 -2.47 0.76
N VAL A 118 0.16 -1.19 0.42
CA VAL A 118 0.88 -0.18 1.19
C VAL A 118 -0.12 0.79 1.78
N LEU A 119 -0.22 0.80 3.11
CA LEU A 119 -0.93 1.81 3.87
C LEU A 119 0.11 2.77 4.45
N ARG A 120 0.05 4.04 4.07
CA ARG A 120 0.96 5.04 4.60
C ARG A 120 0.52 5.51 5.99
N SER A 121 1.32 6.41 6.56
CA SER A 121 1.13 6.87 7.95
C SER A 121 -0.27 7.42 8.20
N GLU A 122 -0.81 7.18 9.42
CA GLU A 122 -2.11 7.68 9.89
C GLU A 122 -3.30 7.23 9.04
N THR A 123 -3.12 6.17 8.24
CA THR A 123 -4.21 5.59 7.45
C THR A 123 -5.11 4.73 8.33
N SER A 124 -6.42 4.88 8.21
CA SER A 124 -7.40 4.12 8.98
C SER A 124 -8.32 3.30 8.08
N VAL A 125 -8.37 1.99 8.33
CA VAL A 125 -9.33 1.04 7.74
C VAL A 125 -9.99 0.32 8.92
N GLY A 126 -11.04 0.94 9.50
CA GLY A 126 -11.51 0.57 10.85
C GLY A 126 -12.38 -0.69 10.93
N HIS A 127 -13.21 -0.99 9.93
CA HIS A 127 -14.25 -2.02 10.09
C HIS A 127 -14.64 -2.70 8.78
N LEU A 128 -14.77 -4.05 8.81
CA LEU A 128 -15.49 -4.86 7.81
C LEU A 128 -15.08 -4.56 6.36
N SER A 129 -13.82 -4.27 6.10
CA SER A 129 -13.34 -3.77 4.83
C SER A 129 -12.36 -4.74 4.18
N TYR A 130 -12.27 -4.69 2.84
CA TYR A 130 -11.25 -5.40 2.09
C TYR A 130 -10.40 -4.43 1.26
N VAL A 131 -9.08 -4.53 1.41
CA VAL A 131 -8.10 -3.75 0.64
C VAL A 131 -7.07 -4.70 0.03
N GLY A 132 -7.06 -4.84 -1.28
CA GLY A 132 -6.13 -5.71 -1.99
C GLY A 132 -5.32 -5.00 -3.05
N ASP A 133 -4.01 -5.29 -3.10
CA ASP A 133 -3.07 -4.83 -4.14
C ASP A 133 -3.14 -3.30 -4.37
N SER A 134 -3.18 -2.53 -3.28
CA SER A 134 -3.51 -1.10 -3.27
C SER A 134 -2.47 -0.24 -2.58
N ILE A 135 -2.51 1.06 -2.86
CA ILE A 135 -1.68 2.07 -2.20
C ILE A 135 -2.60 3.12 -1.60
N LEU A 136 -2.58 3.25 -0.27
CA LEU A 136 -3.30 4.29 0.45
C LEU A 136 -2.30 5.33 0.98
N GLY A 137 -2.52 6.59 0.61
CA GLY A 137 -1.74 7.74 1.04
C GLY A 137 -1.85 7.99 2.55
N CYS A 138 -1.14 8.99 3.06
CA CYS A 138 -1.24 9.36 4.46
C CYS A 138 -2.65 9.88 4.80
N ASN A 139 -3.07 9.70 6.06
CA ASN A 139 -4.36 10.23 6.56
C ASN A 139 -5.60 9.77 5.78
N VAL A 140 -5.51 8.68 5.02
CA VAL A 140 -6.67 8.06 4.37
C VAL A 140 -7.57 7.43 5.43
N ASN A 141 -8.88 7.61 5.29
CA ASN A 141 -9.86 6.97 6.18
C ASN A 141 -10.95 6.26 5.36
N PHE A 142 -10.97 4.93 5.44
CA PHE A 142 -12.01 4.12 4.81
C PHE A 142 -13.19 3.93 5.77
N GLY A 143 -14.37 4.38 5.34
CA GLY A 143 -15.62 4.08 6.04
C GLY A 143 -15.90 2.59 6.10
N ALA A 144 -16.63 2.16 7.13
CA ALA A 144 -16.96 0.74 7.35
C ALA A 144 -17.55 0.08 6.10
N GLY A 145 -17.11 -1.14 5.79
CA GLY A 145 -17.59 -1.90 4.62
C GLY A 145 -17.02 -1.43 3.29
N THR A 146 -15.99 -0.58 3.28
CA THR A 146 -15.32 -0.20 2.02
C THR A 146 -14.64 -1.44 1.41
N THR A 147 -14.95 -1.72 0.13
CA THR A 147 -14.43 -2.89 -0.57
C THR A 147 -13.69 -2.47 -1.84
N VAL A 148 -12.44 -2.90 -1.95
CA VAL A 148 -11.59 -2.66 -3.12
C VAL A 148 -11.59 -3.90 -4.00
N ALA A 149 -12.15 -3.80 -5.21
CA ALA A 149 -11.96 -4.83 -6.22
C ALA A 149 -10.55 -4.70 -6.83
N ASN A 150 -9.82 -5.81 -6.91
CA ASN A 150 -8.44 -5.85 -7.40
C ASN A 150 -8.25 -6.81 -8.59
N LEU A 151 -9.33 -7.37 -9.13
CA LEU A 151 -9.33 -8.32 -10.24
C LEU A 151 -10.46 -7.97 -11.21
N ARG A 152 -10.20 -8.11 -12.52
CA ARG A 152 -11.23 -7.99 -13.56
C ARG A 152 -11.90 -9.34 -13.81
N HIS A 153 -13.15 -9.33 -14.26
CA HIS A 153 -13.90 -10.55 -14.61
C HIS A 153 -13.36 -11.26 -15.85
N ASP A 154 -12.68 -10.52 -16.73
CA ASP A 154 -12.07 -11.06 -17.97
C ASP A 154 -10.62 -11.50 -17.80
N ASP A 155 -10.13 -11.48 -16.55
CA ASP A 155 -8.76 -11.84 -16.17
C ASP A 155 -7.65 -11.03 -16.88
N ALA A 156 -7.99 -9.98 -17.60
CA ALA A 156 -7.02 -9.09 -18.24
C ALA A 156 -6.27 -8.23 -17.20
N ASP A 157 -5.11 -7.72 -17.61
CA ASP A 157 -4.34 -6.79 -16.79
C ASP A 157 -5.16 -5.55 -16.43
N ILE A 158 -4.98 -5.09 -15.21
CA ILE A 158 -5.58 -3.85 -14.75
C ILE A 158 -4.90 -2.67 -15.46
N LYS A 159 -5.70 -1.69 -15.85
CA LYS A 159 -5.19 -0.44 -16.41
C LYS A 159 -5.40 0.69 -15.44
N GLN A 160 -4.44 1.62 -15.38
CA GLN A 160 -4.50 2.86 -14.61
C GLN A 160 -4.35 4.07 -15.54
N THR A 161 -4.92 5.20 -15.16
CA THR A 161 -4.76 6.45 -15.90
C THR A 161 -3.45 7.12 -15.51
N VAL A 162 -2.58 7.36 -16.50
CA VAL A 162 -1.33 8.09 -16.33
C VAL A 162 -1.28 9.20 -17.38
N LYS A 163 -1.16 10.44 -16.96
CA LYS A 163 -1.15 11.63 -17.85
C LYS A 163 -2.34 11.63 -18.86
N GLY A 164 -3.51 11.18 -18.42
CA GLY A 164 -4.75 11.13 -19.20
C GLY A 164 -4.93 9.87 -20.09
N GLU A 165 -3.95 8.99 -20.14
CA GLU A 165 -4.01 7.75 -20.92
C GLU A 165 -4.21 6.50 -20.04
N ARG A 166 -4.97 5.52 -20.50
CA ARG A 166 -5.18 4.24 -19.82
C ARG A 166 -4.06 3.26 -20.16
N ILE A 167 -3.05 3.17 -19.29
CA ILE A 167 -1.85 2.34 -19.44
C ILE A 167 -2.04 1.02 -18.68
N SER A 168 -1.61 -0.11 -19.28
CA SER A 168 -1.55 -1.40 -18.56
C SER A 168 -0.53 -1.34 -17.44
N THR A 169 -0.92 -1.84 -16.27
CA THR A 169 0.01 -1.98 -15.12
C THR A 169 0.89 -3.22 -15.26
N GLY A 170 0.64 -4.11 -16.25
CA GLY A 170 1.26 -5.43 -16.33
C GLY A 170 0.84 -6.38 -15.20
N ARG A 171 -0.10 -5.97 -14.35
CA ARG A 171 -0.56 -6.75 -13.19
C ARG A 171 -2.00 -7.21 -13.40
N ARG A 172 -2.23 -8.51 -13.28
CA ARG A 172 -3.59 -9.08 -13.27
C ARG A 172 -4.38 -8.65 -12.03
N LYS A 173 -3.69 -8.37 -10.92
CA LYS A 173 -4.27 -7.87 -9.68
C LYS A 173 -3.66 -6.51 -9.33
N PHE A 174 -4.51 -5.51 -9.28
CA PHE A 174 -4.18 -4.15 -8.85
C PHE A 174 -5.46 -3.46 -8.39
N GLY A 175 -5.48 -2.99 -7.16
CA GLY A 175 -6.64 -2.36 -6.54
C GLY A 175 -6.73 -0.88 -6.87
N VAL A 176 -6.57 -0.04 -5.86
CA VAL A 176 -6.71 1.42 -5.98
C VAL A 176 -5.48 2.17 -5.52
N VAL A 177 -5.38 3.41 -5.99
CA VAL A 177 -4.43 4.39 -5.46
C VAL A 177 -5.22 5.53 -4.84
N CYS A 178 -5.04 5.73 -3.54
CA CYS A 178 -5.63 6.86 -2.84
C CYS A 178 -4.55 7.89 -2.50
N GLY A 179 -4.78 9.13 -2.90
CA GLY A 179 -3.98 10.26 -2.46
C GLY A 179 -4.14 10.52 -0.97
N GLU A 180 -3.36 11.46 -0.44
CA GLU A 180 -3.43 11.85 0.97
C GLU A 180 -4.83 12.37 1.33
N GLY A 181 -5.28 12.06 2.55
CA GLY A 181 -6.50 12.59 3.14
C GLY A 181 -7.81 12.12 2.51
N VAL A 182 -7.80 11.11 1.62
CA VAL A 182 -9.03 10.52 1.05
C VAL A 182 -9.90 9.96 2.17
N LYS A 183 -11.22 10.20 2.10
CA LYS A 183 -12.20 9.62 3.02
C LYS A 183 -13.34 8.98 2.25
N THR A 184 -13.57 7.69 2.47
CA THR A 184 -14.73 7.01 1.88
C THR A 184 -15.93 7.01 2.82
N GLY A 185 -17.13 7.13 2.25
CA GLY A 185 -18.37 6.81 2.97
C GLY A 185 -18.45 5.31 3.29
N ILE A 186 -19.35 4.95 4.21
CA ILE A 186 -19.61 3.52 4.51
C ILE A 186 -20.09 2.78 3.27
N ASN A 187 -19.73 1.48 3.16
CA ASN A 187 -20.12 0.61 2.04
C ASN A 187 -19.72 1.15 0.66
N THR A 188 -18.64 1.92 0.56
CA THR A 188 -18.09 2.34 -0.74
C THR A 188 -17.46 1.14 -1.46
N SER A 189 -17.75 1.01 -2.76
CA SER A 189 -17.12 0.01 -3.63
C SER A 189 -16.17 0.69 -4.61
N LEU A 190 -14.92 0.23 -4.67
CA LEU A 190 -13.88 0.80 -5.52
C LEU A 190 -13.47 -0.20 -6.61
N SER A 191 -13.59 0.21 -7.88
CA SER A 191 -13.21 -0.64 -9.03
C SER A 191 -11.69 -0.73 -9.21
N PRO A 192 -11.17 -1.82 -9.83
CA PRO A 192 -9.74 -2.02 -10.02
C PRO A 192 -9.09 -0.91 -10.85
N GLY A 193 -7.92 -0.44 -10.44
CA GLY A 193 -7.13 0.57 -11.13
C GLY A 193 -7.67 2.01 -11.03
N VAL A 194 -8.61 2.26 -10.13
CA VAL A 194 -9.13 3.61 -9.87
C VAL A 194 -8.14 4.39 -9.00
N THR A 195 -8.00 5.68 -9.31
CA THR A 195 -7.27 6.65 -8.49
C THR A 195 -8.25 7.62 -7.83
N LEU A 196 -8.13 7.80 -6.52
CA LEU A 196 -8.78 8.88 -5.78
C LEU A 196 -7.71 9.94 -5.48
N SER A 197 -7.93 11.17 -5.98
CA SER A 197 -7.01 12.30 -5.74
C SER A 197 -6.97 12.68 -4.26
N CYS A 198 -5.95 13.45 -3.87
CA CYS A 198 -5.84 13.93 -2.49
C CYS A 198 -7.14 14.59 -2.04
N GLU A 199 -7.51 14.39 -0.77
CA GLU A 199 -8.70 14.93 -0.14
C GLU A 199 -10.04 14.52 -0.77
N ALA A 200 -10.08 13.60 -1.74
CA ALA A 200 -11.33 13.11 -2.34
C ALA A 200 -12.25 12.48 -1.28
N ARG A 201 -13.55 12.65 -1.49
CA ARG A 201 -14.61 12.09 -0.63
C ARG A 201 -15.57 11.25 -1.46
N THR A 202 -16.10 10.18 -0.89
CA THR A 202 -17.20 9.42 -1.48
C THR A 202 -18.42 9.45 -0.57
N GLU A 203 -19.60 9.34 -1.19
CA GLU A 203 -20.85 9.23 -0.46
C GLU A 203 -21.05 7.78 0.08
N PRO A 204 -21.86 7.59 1.13
CA PRO A 204 -22.24 6.26 1.59
C PRO A 204 -22.86 5.41 0.48
N GLY A 205 -22.39 4.17 0.32
CA GLY A 205 -22.86 3.22 -0.71
C GLY A 205 -22.43 3.55 -2.13
N GLU A 206 -21.58 4.53 -2.32
CA GLU A 206 -21.13 4.93 -3.67
C GLU A 206 -20.24 3.86 -4.30
N THR A 207 -20.42 3.64 -5.61
CA THR A 207 -19.53 2.79 -6.42
C THR A 207 -18.67 3.66 -7.32
N ILE A 208 -17.36 3.62 -7.12
CA ILE A 208 -16.38 4.39 -7.87
C ILE A 208 -15.80 3.52 -8.99
N THR A 209 -16.12 3.88 -10.22
CA THR A 209 -15.69 3.14 -11.43
C THR A 209 -14.70 3.92 -12.30
N ARG A 210 -14.38 5.15 -11.93
CA ARG A 210 -13.47 6.07 -12.63
C ARG A 210 -12.66 6.88 -11.63
N ASP A 211 -11.53 7.38 -12.07
CA ASP A 211 -10.68 8.28 -11.27
C ASP A 211 -11.47 9.52 -10.80
N ARG A 212 -11.13 9.99 -9.59
CA ARG A 212 -11.83 11.10 -8.93
C ARG A 212 -10.86 12.07 -8.25
#